data_e0580b4ff07762d2e02e9e0048037707
#
_entry.id   e0580b4ff07762d2e02e9e0048037707
#
_cell.length_a   1.000
_cell.length_b   1.000
_cell.length_c   1.000
_cell.angle_alpha   90.00
_cell.angle_beta   90.00
_cell.angle_gamma   90.00
#
_symmetry.space_group_name_H-M   'P 1'
#
loop_
_entity.id
_entity.type
_entity.pdbx_description
1 polymer ?
#
loop_
_entity_poly.entity_id
_entity_poly.type
_entity_poly.pdbx_seq_one_letter_code
_entity_poly.pdbx_strand_id
1 'polypeptide(L)'
;MTTKLDKVLYTAEAHTVGGRDGAGKSSDGAIDVKLSSPGSGKPGTNPEQLFAVGYAACFIGAMKAIGPKIGVKVPEDVAIDSSVSLGPTNGGAAYGIAVKLAITLPGLDADAKQKLVDTAHQVCPYSNATRGNIDVELTIA
;
A
#
# COMPACT_ATOMS: atom_id res chain seq x y z
N MET A 1 0.91 -7.55 21.12
CA MET A 1 0.48 -6.18 21.49
C MET A 1 0.08 -5.40 20.26
N THR A 2 -0.96 -4.62 20.37
CA THR A 2 -1.42 -3.77 19.28
C THR A 2 -1.01 -2.32 19.49
N THR A 3 -0.71 -1.62 18.41
CA THR A 3 -0.48 -0.18 18.43
C THR A 3 -1.84 0.52 18.39
N LYS A 4 -2.05 1.45 19.31
CA LYS A 4 -3.29 2.22 19.37
C LYS A 4 -3.09 3.60 18.77
N LEU A 5 -4.15 4.11 18.13
CA LEU A 5 -4.13 5.48 17.62
C LEU A 5 -4.24 6.46 18.79
N ASP A 6 -3.45 7.53 18.75
CA ASP A 6 -3.55 8.61 19.72
C ASP A 6 -4.90 9.33 19.58
N LYS A 7 -5.34 9.52 18.35
CA LYS A 7 -6.66 10.04 18.00
C LYS A 7 -7.04 9.62 16.60
N VAL A 8 -8.32 9.62 16.28
CA VAL A 8 -8.82 9.33 14.94
C VAL A 8 -8.88 10.64 14.15
N LEU A 9 -8.14 10.69 13.02
CA LEU A 9 -8.16 11.84 12.11
C LEU A 9 -9.22 11.70 11.03
N TYR A 10 -9.48 10.47 10.58
CA TYR A 10 -10.38 10.17 9.48
C TYR A 10 -10.78 8.70 9.54
N THR A 11 -12.02 8.41 9.18
CA THR A 11 -12.53 7.04 9.07
C THR A 11 -13.15 6.85 7.69
N ALA A 12 -12.60 5.91 6.91
CA ALA A 12 -13.22 5.49 5.66
C ALA A 12 -14.19 4.35 5.93
N GLU A 13 -15.30 4.35 5.21
CA GLU A 13 -16.32 3.31 5.32
C GLU A 13 -16.65 2.74 3.94
N ALA A 14 -16.91 1.44 3.88
CA ALA A 14 -17.27 0.77 2.64
C ALA A 14 -18.25 -0.36 2.93
N HIS A 15 -19.06 -0.68 1.93
CA HIS A 15 -19.95 -1.84 1.94
C HIS A 15 -19.53 -2.81 0.86
N THR A 16 -19.34 -4.07 1.21
CA THR A 16 -18.84 -5.09 0.29
C THR A 16 -19.72 -6.34 0.39
N VAL A 17 -20.11 -6.88 -0.76
CA VAL A 17 -20.92 -8.07 -0.86
C VAL A 17 -20.24 -9.11 -1.76
N GLY A 18 -20.51 -10.40 -1.52
CA GLY A 18 -20.09 -11.48 -2.39
C GLY A 18 -18.59 -11.81 -2.40
N GLY A 19 -17.81 -11.17 -1.56
CA GLY A 19 -16.37 -11.46 -1.44
C GLY A 19 -15.60 -11.20 -2.75
N ARG A 20 -14.72 -12.13 -3.11
CA ARG A 20 -13.83 -11.99 -4.27
C ARG A 20 -14.57 -11.98 -5.63
N ASP A 21 -15.84 -12.35 -5.67
CA ASP A 21 -16.66 -12.38 -6.89
C ASP A 21 -17.87 -11.44 -6.79
N GLY A 22 -17.79 -10.45 -5.91
CA GLY A 22 -18.91 -9.55 -5.63
C GLY A 22 -18.66 -8.11 -6.06
N ALA A 23 -18.94 -7.20 -5.15
CA ALA A 23 -18.81 -5.76 -5.39
C ALA A 23 -18.48 -5.01 -4.10
N GLY A 24 -17.80 -3.89 -4.23
CA GLY A 24 -17.48 -3.01 -3.10
C GLY A 24 -17.68 -1.56 -3.46
N LYS A 25 -18.16 -0.79 -2.50
CA LYS A 25 -18.42 0.63 -2.70
C LYS A 25 -18.11 1.40 -1.42
N SER A 26 -17.34 2.48 -1.53
CA SER A 26 -17.14 3.38 -0.40
C SER A 26 -18.38 4.24 -0.17
N SER A 27 -18.55 4.74 1.05
CA SER A 27 -19.73 5.52 1.45
C SER A 27 -19.93 6.78 0.60
N ASP A 28 -18.84 7.37 0.11
CA ASP A 28 -18.86 8.55 -0.76
C ASP A 28 -18.93 8.22 -2.26
N GLY A 29 -18.89 6.94 -2.62
CA GLY A 29 -18.91 6.49 -4.00
C GLY A 29 -17.58 6.64 -4.74
N ALA A 30 -16.53 7.11 -4.09
CA ALA A 30 -15.21 7.27 -4.74
C ALA A 30 -14.63 5.93 -5.18
N ILE A 31 -14.90 4.86 -4.43
CA ILE A 31 -14.65 3.48 -4.85
C ILE A 31 -16.01 2.87 -5.17
N ASP A 32 -16.16 2.33 -6.37
CA ASP A 32 -17.36 1.63 -6.82
C ASP A 32 -16.90 0.58 -7.84
N VAL A 33 -16.68 -0.64 -7.37
CA VAL A 33 -15.98 -1.66 -8.15
C VAL A 33 -16.68 -3.00 -8.10
N LYS A 34 -16.54 -3.74 -9.19
CA LYS A 34 -16.79 -5.18 -9.22
C LYS A 34 -15.51 -5.90 -8.85
N LEU A 35 -15.66 -7.04 -8.19
CA LEU A 35 -14.56 -7.92 -7.84
C LEU A 35 -14.69 -9.23 -8.62
N SER A 36 -13.54 -9.74 -9.04
CA SER A 36 -13.46 -11.05 -9.69
C SER A 36 -12.19 -11.77 -9.25
N SER A 37 -12.28 -13.09 -9.11
CA SER A 37 -11.11 -13.89 -8.73
C SER A 37 -10.06 -13.89 -9.85
N PRO A 38 -8.77 -13.78 -9.53
CA PRO A 38 -7.71 -13.87 -10.53
C PRO A 38 -7.82 -15.16 -11.33
N GLY A 39 -7.68 -15.05 -12.66
CA GLY A 39 -7.77 -16.19 -13.56
C GLY A 39 -9.18 -16.62 -13.92
N SER A 40 -10.23 -15.96 -13.42
CA SER A 40 -11.63 -16.30 -13.74
C SER A 40 -12.04 -15.87 -15.15
N GLY A 41 -11.29 -14.96 -15.78
CA GLY A 41 -11.65 -14.38 -17.08
C GLY A 41 -12.78 -13.36 -17.01
N LYS A 42 -13.30 -13.07 -15.82
CA LYS A 42 -14.37 -12.08 -15.60
C LYS A 42 -13.76 -10.71 -15.29
N PRO A 43 -14.42 -9.62 -15.72
CA PRO A 43 -13.95 -8.28 -15.37
C PRO A 43 -14.13 -7.99 -13.88
N GLY A 44 -13.18 -7.28 -13.29
CA GLY A 44 -13.23 -6.88 -11.89
C GLY A 44 -11.85 -6.74 -11.30
N THR A 45 -11.77 -6.02 -10.20
CA THR A 45 -10.57 -5.91 -9.39
C THR A 45 -10.55 -7.02 -8.32
N ASN A 46 -9.55 -7.00 -7.45
CA ASN A 46 -9.40 -7.95 -6.36
C ASN A 46 -8.72 -7.29 -5.16
N PRO A 47 -8.74 -7.92 -3.99
CA PRO A 47 -8.12 -7.33 -2.79
C PRO A 47 -6.64 -7.02 -2.95
N GLU A 48 -5.90 -7.82 -3.71
CA GLU A 48 -4.46 -7.62 -3.90
C GLU A 48 -4.17 -6.37 -4.73
N GLN A 49 -4.97 -6.12 -5.78
CA GLN A 49 -4.87 -4.89 -6.57
C GLN A 49 -5.22 -3.66 -5.74
N LEU A 50 -6.27 -3.73 -4.94
CA LEU A 50 -6.68 -2.64 -4.06
C LEU A 50 -5.59 -2.35 -3.01
N PHE A 51 -5.00 -3.39 -2.44
CA PHE A 51 -3.90 -3.26 -1.48
C PHE A 51 -2.67 -2.63 -2.13
N ALA A 52 -2.34 -3.05 -3.37
CA ALA A 52 -1.20 -2.52 -4.11
C ALA A 52 -1.32 -1.00 -4.33
N VAL A 53 -2.48 -0.55 -4.80
CA VAL A 53 -2.74 0.89 -5.00
C VAL A 53 -2.74 1.61 -3.66
N GLY A 54 -3.39 1.05 -2.66
CA GLY A 54 -3.49 1.66 -1.33
C GLY A 54 -2.13 1.85 -0.68
N TYR A 55 -1.29 0.82 -0.70
CA TYR A 55 0.04 0.90 -0.09
C TYR A 55 0.91 1.93 -0.81
N ALA A 56 0.96 1.88 -2.16
CA ALA A 56 1.74 2.83 -2.94
C ALA A 56 1.31 4.28 -2.67
N ALA A 57 0.00 4.55 -2.67
CA ALA A 57 -0.52 5.89 -2.39
C ALA A 57 -0.19 6.34 -0.96
N CYS A 58 -0.33 5.45 0.00
CA CYS A 58 -0.01 5.72 1.40
C CYS A 58 1.48 6.03 1.58
N PHE A 59 2.35 5.27 0.91
CA PHE A 59 3.80 5.47 1.00
C PHE A 59 4.23 6.79 0.34
N ILE A 60 3.69 7.11 -0.83
CA ILE A 60 3.95 8.42 -1.48
C ILE A 60 3.48 9.55 -0.57
N GLY A 61 2.31 9.41 0.02
CA GLY A 61 1.80 10.38 0.99
C GLY A 61 2.74 10.57 2.17
N ALA A 62 3.29 9.48 2.70
CA ALA A 62 4.29 9.54 3.78
C ALA A 62 5.55 10.28 3.34
N MET A 63 6.08 9.99 2.13
CA MET A 63 7.23 10.71 1.59
C MET A 63 6.96 12.21 1.49
N LYS A 64 5.79 12.59 0.99
CA LYS A 64 5.41 14.00 0.87
C LYS A 64 5.26 14.69 2.23
N ALA A 65 4.79 13.96 3.23
CA ALA A 65 4.62 14.50 4.58
C ALA A 65 5.95 14.73 5.30
N ILE A 66 6.90 13.78 5.18
CA ILE A 66 8.16 13.87 5.92
C ILE A 66 9.30 14.53 5.13
N GLY A 67 9.22 14.56 3.81
CA GLY A 67 10.27 15.12 2.97
C GLY A 67 10.71 16.52 3.39
N PRO A 68 9.78 17.48 3.54
CA PRO A 68 10.14 18.84 4.01
C PRO A 68 10.81 18.84 5.38
N LYS A 69 10.46 17.93 6.26
CA LYS A 69 11.03 17.84 7.61
C LYS A 69 12.47 17.36 7.63
N ILE A 70 12.88 16.64 6.60
CA ILE A 70 14.26 16.13 6.46
C ILE A 70 15.04 16.82 5.35
N GLY A 71 14.49 17.90 4.79
CA GLY A 71 15.15 18.70 3.78
C GLY A 71 15.20 18.07 2.39
N VAL A 72 14.28 17.17 2.08
CA VAL A 72 14.19 16.49 0.77
C VAL A 72 12.88 16.85 0.11
N LYS A 73 12.93 17.46 -1.07
CA LYS A 73 11.75 17.74 -1.87
C LYS A 73 11.38 16.51 -2.69
N VAL A 74 10.17 16.00 -2.50
CA VAL A 74 9.67 14.87 -3.28
C VAL A 74 9.39 15.35 -4.71
N PRO A 75 9.93 14.67 -5.75
CA PRO A 75 9.64 15.02 -7.13
C PRO A 75 8.14 14.93 -7.44
N GLU A 76 7.67 15.83 -8.34
CA GLU A 76 6.26 15.80 -8.76
C GLU A 76 5.89 14.52 -9.50
N ASP A 77 6.85 13.95 -10.21
CA ASP A 77 6.67 12.71 -10.98
C ASP A 77 7.09 11.46 -10.20
N VAL A 78 7.09 11.54 -8.87
CA VAL A 78 7.28 10.36 -8.01
C VAL A 78 6.28 9.27 -8.37
N ALA A 79 6.77 8.03 -8.45
CA ALA A 79 5.93 6.89 -8.78
C ALA A 79 6.36 5.66 -7.99
N ILE A 80 5.42 4.76 -7.76
CA ILE A 80 5.70 3.46 -7.17
C ILE A 80 4.99 2.40 -8.02
N ASP A 81 5.76 1.42 -8.47
CA ASP A 81 5.20 0.20 -9.05
C ASP A 81 5.16 -0.84 -7.93
N SER A 82 3.96 -1.27 -7.58
CA SER A 82 3.74 -2.17 -6.46
C SER A 82 3.26 -3.53 -6.94
N SER A 83 3.72 -4.58 -6.26
CA SER A 83 3.29 -5.95 -6.47
C SER A 83 2.85 -6.54 -5.15
N VAL A 84 1.67 -7.14 -5.14
CA VAL A 84 1.15 -7.87 -3.98
C VAL A 84 0.89 -9.30 -4.40
N SER A 85 1.56 -10.22 -3.73
CA SER A 85 1.44 -11.65 -4.00
C SER A 85 0.60 -12.32 -2.93
N LEU A 86 -0.26 -13.24 -3.34
CA LEU A 86 -1.09 -14.06 -2.46
C LEU A 86 -0.57 -15.50 -2.48
N GLY A 87 -0.46 -16.12 -1.33
CA GLY A 87 -0.05 -17.51 -1.25
C GLY A 87 -0.44 -18.16 0.07
N PRO A 88 -0.32 -19.50 0.14
CA PRO A 88 -0.59 -20.21 1.38
C PRO A 88 0.51 -19.99 2.41
N THR A 89 0.14 -20.08 3.68
CA THR A 89 1.05 -20.02 4.82
C THR A 89 0.78 -21.20 5.74
N ASN A 90 1.76 -21.48 6.64
CA ASN A 90 1.61 -22.53 7.65
C ASN A 90 1.23 -23.89 7.04
N GLY A 91 1.91 -24.27 5.95
CA GLY A 91 1.64 -25.54 5.29
C GLY A 91 0.27 -25.65 4.64
N GLY A 92 -0.36 -24.54 4.31
CA GLY A 92 -1.68 -24.49 3.68
C GLY A 92 -2.83 -24.25 4.66
N ALA A 93 -2.54 -24.07 5.95
CA ALA A 93 -3.56 -23.80 6.96
C ALA A 93 -4.17 -22.40 6.85
N ALA A 94 -3.44 -21.46 6.22
CA ALA A 94 -3.88 -20.08 6.08
C ALA A 94 -3.35 -19.49 4.79
N TYR A 95 -3.68 -18.23 4.52
CA TYR A 95 -3.19 -17.47 3.37
C TYR A 95 -2.54 -16.17 3.85
N GLY A 96 -1.55 -15.73 3.12
CA GLY A 96 -0.83 -14.50 3.40
C GLY A 96 -0.48 -13.75 2.13
N ILE A 97 0.05 -12.56 2.32
CA ILE A 97 0.50 -11.69 1.22
C ILE A 97 1.96 -11.29 1.43
N ALA A 98 2.63 -10.99 0.32
CA ALA A 98 3.94 -10.37 0.30
C ALA A 98 3.89 -9.17 -0.64
N VAL A 99 4.69 -8.14 -0.36
CA VAL A 99 4.63 -6.87 -1.07
C VAL A 99 6.00 -6.48 -1.61
N LYS A 100 6.03 -5.94 -2.83
CA LYS A 100 7.21 -5.26 -3.37
C LYS A 100 6.81 -3.86 -3.80
N LEU A 101 7.59 -2.87 -3.40
CA LEU A 101 7.41 -1.49 -3.82
C LEU A 101 8.68 -1.04 -4.55
N ALA A 102 8.56 -0.77 -5.86
CA ALA A 102 9.64 -0.21 -6.66
C ALA A 102 9.40 1.30 -6.76
N ILE A 103 10.23 2.07 -6.09
CA ILE A 103 10.04 3.51 -5.88
C ILE A 103 10.94 4.28 -6.84
N THR A 104 10.34 5.19 -7.62
CA THR A 104 11.04 6.03 -8.58
C THR A 104 10.99 7.49 -8.11
N LEU A 105 12.18 8.07 -7.88
CA LEU A 105 12.35 9.43 -7.38
C LEU A 105 13.29 10.21 -8.30
N PRO A 106 12.80 10.65 -9.48
CA PRO A 106 13.65 11.30 -10.46
C PRO A 106 14.29 12.59 -9.90
N GLY A 107 15.54 12.82 -10.25
CA GLY A 107 16.24 14.06 -9.92
C GLY A 107 16.86 14.14 -8.53
N LEU A 108 16.62 13.17 -7.65
CA LEU A 108 17.26 13.10 -6.34
C LEU A 108 18.55 12.27 -6.43
N ASP A 109 19.55 12.65 -5.65
CA ASP A 109 20.76 11.83 -5.52
C ASP A 109 20.48 10.58 -4.66
N ALA A 110 21.42 9.63 -4.66
CA ALA A 110 21.25 8.34 -3.99
C ALA A 110 21.01 8.48 -2.48
N ASP A 111 21.75 9.40 -1.83
CA ASP A 111 21.61 9.59 -0.38
C ASP A 111 20.24 10.20 -0.02
N ALA A 112 19.78 11.18 -0.80
CA ALA A 112 18.47 11.80 -0.59
C ALA A 112 17.33 10.76 -0.80
N LYS A 113 17.42 9.95 -1.83
CA LYS A 113 16.46 8.87 -2.09
C LYS A 113 16.39 7.90 -0.91
N GLN A 114 17.52 7.40 -0.45
CA GLN A 114 17.60 6.43 0.63
C GLN A 114 17.04 7.00 1.94
N LYS A 115 17.44 8.23 2.27
CA LYS A 115 16.95 8.92 3.47
C LYS A 115 15.44 9.12 3.44
N LEU A 116 14.91 9.53 2.30
CA LEU A 116 13.47 9.77 2.12
C LEU A 116 12.68 8.46 2.26
N VAL A 117 13.12 7.40 1.60
CA VAL A 117 12.44 6.09 1.65
C VAL A 117 12.52 5.47 3.04
N ASP A 118 13.69 5.47 3.68
CA ASP A 118 13.86 4.92 5.03
C ASP A 118 12.97 5.64 6.04
N THR A 119 12.90 6.97 5.96
CA THR A 119 12.09 7.76 6.87
C THR A 119 10.60 7.55 6.59
N ALA A 120 10.20 7.54 5.33
CA ALA A 120 8.81 7.29 4.94
C ALA A 120 8.33 5.90 5.41
N HIS A 121 9.20 4.89 5.35
CA HIS A 121 8.85 3.54 5.80
C HIS A 121 8.54 3.50 7.30
N GLN A 122 9.11 4.40 8.10
CA GLN A 122 8.83 4.48 9.53
C GLN A 122 7.51 5.19 9.85
N VAL A 123 7.03 6.06 8.98
CA VAL A 123 5.83 6.87 9.24
C VAL A 123 4.61 6.42 8.43
N CYS A 124 4.79 5.67 7.35
CA CYS A 124 3.69 5.20 6.52
C CYS A 124 2.77 4.26 7.31
N PRO A 125 1.47 4.55 7.40
CA PRO A 125 0.52 3.70 8.12
C PRO A 125 0.51 2.24 7.64
N TYR A 126 0.60 2.01 6.33
CA TYR A 126 0.64 0.65 5.79
C TYR A 126 1.97 -0.05 6.13
N SER A 127 3.09 0.66 6.07
CA SER A 127 4.37 0.09 6.50
C SER A 127 4.34 -0.30 7.98
N ASN A 128 3.71 0.52 8.82
CA ASN A 128 3.56 0.22 10.23
C ASN A 128 2.62 -0.97 10.49
N ALA A 129 1.67 -1.23 9.59
CA ALA A 129 0.78 -2.39 9.66
C ALA A 129 1.46 -3.68 9.16
N THR A 130 2.41 -3.56 8.24
CA THR A 130 3.04 -4.71 7.58
C THR A 130 4.40 -5.09 8.16
N ARG A 131 5.18 -4.11 8.61
CA ARG A 131 6.55 -4.33 9.11
C ARG A 131 6.58 -5.32 10.26
N GLY A 132 7.45 -6.32 10.16
CA GLY A 132 7.58 -7.35 11.17
C GLY A 132 6.49 -8.42 11.12
N ASN A 133 5.55 -8.32 10.16
CA ASN A 133 4.44 -9.26 10.03
C ASN A 133 4.46 -9.98 8.68
N ILE A 134 4.71 -9.28 7.60
CA ILE A 134 4.83 -9.86 6.26
C ILE A 134 6.09 -9.36 5.57
N ASP A 135 6.51 -10.07 4.52
CA ASP A 135 7.64 -9.63 3.70
C ASP A 135 7.26 -8.41 2.87
N VAL A 136 8.04 -7.34 3.03
CA VAL A 136 7.94 -6.11 2.24
C VAL A 136 9.31 -5.78 1.69
N GLU A 137 9.46 -5.79 0.37
CA GLU A 137 10.71 -5.42 -0.31
C GLU A 137 10.56 -4.03 -0.91
N LEU A 138 11.47 -3.13 -0.54
CA LEU A 138 11.53 -1.78 -1.08
C LEU A 138 12.76 -1.67 -1.98
N THR A 139 12.56 -1.26 -3.24
CA THR A 139 13.65 -0.96 -4.17
C THR A 139 13.55 0.49 -4.62
N ILE A 140 14.69 1.11 -4.88
CA ILE A 140 14.76 2.53 -5.24
C ILE A 140 15.47 2.65 -6.59
N ALA A 141 14.83 3.28 -7.53
CA ALA A 141 15.40 3.59 -8.84
C ALA A 141 15.80 5.06 -8.93
#